data_826d842803f62b90f3ec535b7c2d1c39
#
_entry.id   826d842803f62b90f3ec535b7c2d1c39
#
_cell.length_a   1.000
_cell.length_b   1.000
_cell.length_c   1.000
_cell.angle_alpha   90.00
_cell.angle_beta   90.00
_cell.angle_gamma   90.00
#
_symmetry.space_group_name_H-M   'P 1'
#
loop_
_entity.id
_entity.type
_entity.pdbx_description
1 polymer ?
#
loop_
_entity_poly.entity_id
_entity_poly.type
_entity_poly.pdbx_seq_one_letter_code
_entity_poly.pdbx_strand_id
1 'polypeptide(L)'
;AIGMIRKDNPFPTACAFVCEHPCENRCRRTLIDAPINIRGIKKFAVDQLAADKVATPAPAAPTGKKIAIVGGGPSGLTCAYFCALMGHEVHVLEMRKQLGGMMRYGIPAYRFPRERLDEDIRAIVSAGNVTVHTECRIDAEGMRRLSEEYDAVYVAIGAQGGKTLKLDGADAEGVMSAVDLLTKIGDDEYPDFTGKNVVVVGGGNVAMDCARTSVRAGAASVTVAYRRRLEDMTALRAEIESAMQEGVEMM
;
A
#
# COMPACT_ATOMS: atom_id res chain seq x y z
N ALA A 1 -20.63 11.04 -0.44
CA ALA A 1 -19.98 9.82 -0.96
C ALA A 1 -18.82 9.38 -0.05
N ILE A 2 -17.75 10.19 0.13
CA ILE A 2 -16.55 9.83 0.91
C ILE A 2 -16.90 9.44 2.36
N GLY A 3 -17.70 10.25 3.07
CA GLY A 3 -18.15 9.93 4.43
C GLY A 3 -18.94 8.63 4.54
N MET A 4 -19.67 8.23 3.48
CA MET A 4 -20.37 6.95 3.43
C MET A 4 -19.39 5.78 3.28
N ILE A 5 -18.37 5.94 2.43
CA ILE A 5 -17.32 4.92 2.26
C ILE A 5 -16.54 4.75 3.57
N ARG A 6 -16.26 5.86 4.26
CA ARG A 6 -15.44 5.87 5.48
C ARG A 6 -16.11 5.19 6.69
N LYS A 7 -17.42 4.96 6.66
CA LYS A 7 -18.10 4.17 7.69
C LYS A 7 -17.48 2.77 7.86
N ASP A 8 -17.09 2.15 6.73
CA ASP A 8 -16.59 0.77 6.71
C ASP A 8 -15.13 0.70 6.22
N ASN A 9 -14.64 1.76 5.57
CA ASN A 9 -13.31 1.79 4.97
C ASN A 9 -12.67 3.18 5.16
N PRO A 10 -11.68 3.31 6.07
CA PRO A 10 -11.02 4.59 6.33
C PRO A 10 -10.06 5.04 5.22
N PHE A 11 -9.84 4.21 4.19
CA PHE A 11 -8.97 4.49 3.04
C PHE A 11 -9.75 4.64 1.71
N PRO A 12 -10.70 5.58 1.60
CA PRO A 12 -11.47 5.77 0.37
C PRO A 12 -10.58 6.11 -0.83
N THR A 13 -9.54 6.93 -0.62
CA THR A 13 -8.62 7.37 -1.66
C THR A 13 -7.72 6.22 -2.13
N ALA A 14 -7.09 5.48 -1.20
CA ALA A 14 -6.28 4.32 -1.56
C ALA A 14 -7.10 3.28 -2.36
N CYS A 15 -8.32 2.97 -1.91
CA CYS A 15 -9.20 2.05 -2.64
C CYS A 15 -9.64 2.57 -4.02
N ALA A 16 -9.74 3.88 -4.19
CA ALA A 16 -10.05 4.47 -5.49
C ALA A 16 -8.90 4.34 -6.49
N PHE A 17 -7.64 4.42 -6.01
CA PHE A 17 -6.45 4.37 -6.87
C PHE A 17 -5.95 2.95 -7.14
N VAL A 18 -5.87 2.10 -6.11
CA VAL A 18 -5.09 0.84 -6.20
C VAL A 18 -5.88 -0.44 -5.87
N CYS A 19 -7.19 -0.36 -5.65
CA CYS A 19 -8.01 -1.55 -5.44
C CYS A 19 -8.10 -2.40 -6.71
N GLU A 20 -7.93 -3.71 -6.59
CA GLU A 20 -8.09 -4.68 -7.68
C GLU A 20 -9.57 -4.93 -8.06
N HIS A 21 -10.50 -4.26 -7.40
CA HIS A 21 -11.95 -4.21 -7.67
C HIS A 21 -12.63 -5.56 -7.98
N PRO A 22 -12.41 -6.63 -7.19
CA PRO A 22 -13.02 -7.94 -7.43
C PRO A 22 -14.55 -7.91 -7.37
N CYS A 23 -15.15 -6.87 -6.79
CA CYS A 23 -16.58 -6.63 -6.79
C CYS A 23 -17.14 -6.37 -8.20
N GLU A 24 -16.34 -5.80 -9.11
CA GLU A 24 -16.73 -5.59 -10.50
C GLU A 24 -16.79 -6.92 -11.27
N ASN A 25 -15.83 -7.82 -11.02
CA ASN A 25 -15.79 -9.16 -11.64
C ASN A 25 -17.00 -10.03 -11.22
N ARG A 26 -17.61 -9.73 -10.08
CA ARG A 26 -18.79 -10.44 -9.55
C ARG A 26 -20.08 -9.62 -9.67
N CYS A 27 -20.04 -8.51 -10.40
CA CYS A 27 -21.20 -7.66 -10.59
C CYS A 27 -22.28 -8.39 -11.40
N ARG A 28 -23.49 -8.48 -10.86
CA ARG A 28 -24.62 -9.15 -11.56
C ARG A 28 -25.03 -8.44 -12.84
N ARG A 29 -24.65 -7.17 -13.02
CA ARG A 29 -24.91 -6.46 -14.25
C ARG A 29 -24.19 -7.08 -15.46
N THR A 30 -23.06 -7.80 -15.24
CA THR A 30 -22.37 -8.56 -16.30
C THR A 30 -23.26 -9.62 -16.98
N LEU A 31 -24.41 -9.97 -16.39
CA LEU A 31 -25.41 -10.84 -17.03
C LEU A 31 -26.19 -10.13 -18.16
N ILE A 32 -26.12 -8.82 -18.23
CA ILE A 32 -26.86 -7.98 -19.19
C ILE A 32 -25.89 -7.27 -20.14
N ASP A 33 -24.86 -6.61 -19.56
CA ASP A 33 -23.86 -5.83 -20.30
C ASP A 33 -22.53 -5.76 -19.51
N ALA A 34 -21.93 -4.59 -19.34
CA ALA A 34 -20.69 -4.39 -18.59
C ALA A 34 -20.96 -4.23 -17.07
N PRO A 35 -20.00 -4.59 -16.20
CA PRO A 35 -20.12 -4.36 -14.77
C PRO A 35 -20.22 -2.86 -14.44
N ILE A 36 -20.82 -2.55 -13.28
CA ILE A 36 -20.78 -1.18 -12.75
C ILE A 36 -19.33 -0.84 -12.42
N ASN A 37 -18.81 0.28 -12.95
CA ASN A 37 -17.47 0.77 -12.67
C ASN A 37 -17.38 1.36 -11.25
N ILE A 38 -17.37 0.48 -10.24
CA ILE A 38 -17.40 0.84 -8.82
C ILE A 38 -16.14 1.59 -8.41
N ARG A 39 -14.96 1.14 -8.88
CA ARG A 39 -13.68 1.83 -8.60
C ARG A 39 -13.68 3.21 -9.25
N GLY A 40 -14.13 3.34 -10.49
CA GLY A 40 -14.23 4.62 -11.18
C GLY A 40 -15.16 5.62 -10.47
N ILE A 41 -16.29 5.17 -9.95
CA ILE A 41 -17.20 6.00 -9.15
C ILE A 41 -16.53 6.48 -7.86
N LYS A 42 -15.81 5.59 -7.16
CA LYS A 42 -15.01 5.99 -5.98
C LYS A 42 -13.92 6.97 -6.34
N LYS A 43 -13.21 6.73 -7.46
CA LYS A 43 -12.16 7.63 -7.96
C LYS A 43 -12.72 9.02 -8.25
N PHE A 44 -13.83 9.10 -8.97
CA PHE A 44 -14.53 10.36 -9.21
C PHE A 44 -14.87 11.08 -7.89
N ALA A 45 -15.40 10.38 -6.90
CA ALA A 45 -15.79 10.98 -5.63
C ALA A 45 -14.59 11.59 -4.86
N VAL A 46 -13.47 10.87 -4.79
CA VAL A 46 -12.27 11.37 -4.08
C VAL A 46 -11.52 12.45 -4.85
N ASP A 47 -11.70 12.53 -6.18
CA ASP A 47 -11.11 13.60 -7.00
C ASP A 47 -11.87 14.93 -6.85
N GLN A 48 -13.16 14.90 -6.45
CA GLN A 48 -13.94 16.13 -6.23
C GLN A 48 -13.57 16.82 -4.90
N LEU A 49 -13.15 16.07 -3.90
CA LEU A 49 -12.84 16.60 -2.57
C LEU A 49 -11.83 15.67 -1.88
N ALA A 50 -10.75 16.26 -1.36
CA ALA A 50 -9.75 15.52 -0.60
C ALA A 50 -10.36 14.85 0.65
N ALA A 51 -9.93 13.64 0.95
CA ALA A 51 -10.50 12.83 2.01
C ALA A 51 -10.39 13.51 3.40
N ASP A 52 -9.29 14.20 3.67
CA ASP A 52 -9.06 14.95 4.92
C ASP A 52 -9.93 16.22 5.07
N LYS A 53 -10.60 16.66 4.00
CA LYS A 53 -11.58 17.77 4.04
C LYS A 53 -13.00 17.32 4.39
N VAL A 54 -13.21 16.02 4.46
CA VAL A 54 -14.50 15.45 4.88
C VAL A 54 -14.46 15.18 6.37
N ALA A 55 -15.41 15.75 7.10
CA ALA A 55 -15.51 15.56 8.55
C ALA A 55 -15.55 14.07 8.92
N THR A 56 -14.74 13.69 9.90
CA THR A 56 -14.81 12.37 10.52
C THR A 56 -15.98 12.33 11.52
N PRO A 57 -16.59 11.16 11.75
CA PRO A 57 -17.57 11.03 12.84
C PRO A 57 -16.97 11.47 14.17
N ALA A 58 -17.78 12.05 15.04
CA ALA A 58 -17.33 12.35 16.39
C ALA A 58 -17.03 11.04 17.15
N PRO A 59 -15.90 10.95 17.87
CA PRO A 59 -15.61 9.79 18.69
C PRO A 59 -16.61 9.64 19.84
N ALA A 60 -16.80 8.42 20.30
CA ALA A 60 -17.56 8.13 21.51
C ALA A 60 -16.85 8.74 22.75
N ALA A 61 -17.54 8.74 23.89
CA ALA A 61 -16.97 9.20 25.16
C ALA A 61 -15.69 8.41 25.51
N PRO A 62 -14.68 9.06 26.10
CA PRO A 62 -13.45 8.39 26.48
C PRO A 62 -13.68 7.16 27.35
N THR A 63 -13.10 6.04 26.99
CA THR A 63 -13.22 4.77 27.72
C THR A 63 -12.19 4.61 28.83
N GLY A 64 -11.15 5.45 28.83
CA GLY A 64 -9.97 5.30 29.70
C GLY A 64 -9.05 4.13 29.31
N LYS A 65 -9.32 3.46 28.18
CA LYS A 65 -8.51 2.34 27.69
C LYS A 65 -7.46 2.82 26.70
N LYS A 66 -6.25 2.25 26.81
CA LYS A 66 -5.09 2.54 25.96
C LYS A 66 -4.78 1.37 25.04
N ILE A 67 -4.66 1.64 23.76
CA ILE A 67 -4.38 0.64 22.72
C ILE A 67 -3.02 0.97 22.07
N ALA A 68 -2.09 0.02 22.08
CA ALA A 68 -0.87 0.10 21.29
C ALA A 68 -1.05 -0.61 19.95
N ILE A 69 -0.63 0.03 18.86
CA ILE A 69 -0.67 -0.54 17.51
C ILE A 69 0.74 -0.56 16.96
N VAL A 70 1.29 -1.75 16.72
CA VAL A 70 2.63 -1.94 16.20
C VAL A 70 2.56 -2.09 14.68
N GLY A 71 2.90 -1.01 13.98
CA GLY A 71 2.89 -0.86 12.53
C GLY A 71 1.85 0.12 12.02
N GLY A 72 2.31 1.15 11.31
CA GLY A 72 1.52 2.24 10.71
C GLY A 72 1.10 1.99 9.26
N GLY A 73 0.95 0.72 8.86
CA GLY A 73 0.40 0.32 7.57
C GLY A 73 -1.13 0.34 7.53
N PRO A 74 -1.75 -0.11 6.41
CA PRO A 74 -3.22 -0.05 6.26
C PRO A 74 -3.97 -0.78 7.37
N SER A 75 -3.47 -1.91 7.85
CA SER A 75 -4.09 -2.67 8.93
C SER A 75 -4.07 -1.89 10.25
N GLY A 76 -2.88 -1.40 10.66
CA GLY A 76 -2.72 -0.64 11.90
C GLY A 76 -3.51 0.66 11.90
N LEU A 77 -3.46 1.41 10.81
CA LEU A 77 -4.20 2.66 10.68
C LEU A 77 -5.72 2.45 10.65
N THR A 78 -6.21 1.35 10.06
CA THR A 78 -7.64 0.99 10.13
C THR A 78 -8.05 0.69 11.56
N CYS A 79 -7.25 -0.08 12.30
CA CYS A 79 -7.47 -0.35 13.71
C CYS A 79 -7.47 0.96 14.53
N ALA A 80 -6.49 1.84 14.28
CA ALA A 80 -6.39 3.14 14.94
C ALA A 80 -7.65 3.97 14.75
N TYR A 81 -8.14 4.06 13.51
CA TYR A 81 -9.36 4.81 13.19
C TYR A 81 -10.57 4.33 13.99
N PHE A 82 -10.86 3.04 13.96
CA PHE A 82 -12.05 2.51 14.63
C PHE A 82 -11.91 2.52 16.15
N CYS A 83 -10.74 2.21 16.71
CA CYS A 83 -10.49 2.29 18.15
C CYS A 83 -10.63 3.74 18.66
N ALA A 84 -10.11 4.73 17.91
CA ALA A 84 -10.26 6.13 18.26
C ALA A 84 -11.73 6.57 18.22
N LEU A 85 -12.52 6.16 17.23
CA LEU A 85 -13.95 6.42 17.16
C LEU A 85 -14.73 5.77 18.31
N MET A 86 -14.25 4.63 18.84
CA MET A 86 -14.82 3.98 20.04
C MET A 86 -14.45 4.69 21.35
N GLY A 87 -13.64 5.77 21.29
CA GLY A 87 -13.26 6.55 22.46
C GLY A 87 -12.02 6.03 23.20
N HIS A 88 -11.24 5.14 22.59
CA HIS A 88 -9.97 4.69 23.16
C HIS A 88 -8.83 5.67 22.89
N GLU A 89 -7.83 5.70 23.78
CA GLU A 89 -6.55 6.32 23.53
C GLU A 89 -5.69 5.36 22.69
N VAL A 90 -5.20 5.82 21.53
CA VAL A 90 -4.51 4.95 20.56
C VAL A 90 -3.11 5.47 20.30
N HIS A 91 -2.11 4.59 20.40
CA HIS A 91 -0.72 4.87 20.07
C HIS A 91 -0.29 4.00 18.90
N VAL A 92 0.05 4.61 17.77
CA VAL A 92 0.58 3.93 16.59
C VAL A 92 2.11 4.02 16.61
N LEU A 93 2.78 2.88 16.65
CA LEU A 93 4.23 2.75 16.72
C LEU A 93 4.74 2.25 15.36
N GLU A 94 5.37 3.12 14.57
CA GLU A 94 5.85 2.84 13.23
C GLU A 94 7.37 2.88 13.17
N MET A 95 8.00 1.84 12.64
CA MET A 95 9.46 1.75 12.56
C MET A 95 10.08 2.68 11.51
N ARG A 96 9.31 3.12 10.52
CA ARG A 96 9.76 4.00 9.45
C ARG A 96 9.46 5.47 9.76
N LYS A 97 10.00 6.37 8.93
CA LYS A 97 9.82 7.82 9.06
C LYS A 97 8.37 8.25 8.80
N GLN A 98 7.64 7.50 7.97
CA GLN A 98 6.30 7.88 7.51
C GLN A 98 5.32 6.71 7.60
N LEU A 99 4.06 7.04 7.88
CA LEU A 99 2.96 6.10 7.87
C LEU A 99 2.58 5.67 6.45
N GLY A 100 1.84 4.58 6.33
CA GLY A 100 1.27 4.08 5.08
C GLY A 100 1.69 2.65 4.73
N GLY A 101 2.73 2.12 5.37
CA GLY A 101 3.20 0.75 5.13
C GLY A 101 3.40 0.45 3.64
N MET A 102 2.97 -0.72 3.16
CA MET A 102 3.18 -1.11 1.75
C MET A 102 2.43 -0.22 0.74
N MET A 103 1.45 0.57 1.13
CA MET A 103 0.86 1.58 0.24
C MET A 103 1.85 2.70 -0.10
N ARG A 104 2.78 3.02 0.81
CA ARG A 104 3.85 3.99 0.59
C ARG A 104 5.12 3.35 0.05
N TYR A 105 5.54 2.24 0.67
CA TYR A 105 6.84 1.61 0.45
C TYR A 105 6.84 0.48 -0.57
N GLY A 106 5.67 0.06 -1.05
CA GLY A 106 5.51 -1.01 -2.03
C GLY A 106 4.82 -0.58 -3.32
N ILE A 107 4.04 0.51 -3.30
CA ILE A 107 3.34 1.01 -4.48
C ILE A 107 4.04 2.29 -4.96
N PRO A 108 4.49 2.37 -6.22
CA PRO A 108 5.15 3.56 -6.75
C PRO A 108 4.25 4.81 -6.75
N ALA A 109 4.87 6.00 -6.57
CA ALA A 109 4.14 7.26 -6.48
C ALA A 109 3.36 7.61 -7.76
N TYR A 110 3.82 7.16 -8.93
CA TYR A 110 3.10 7.37 -10.20
C TYR A 110 1.78 6.59 -10.30
N ARG A 111 1.63 5.49 -9.53
CA ARG A 111 0.36 4.75 -9.41
C ARG A 111 -0.51 5.30 -8.28
N PHE A 112 0.10 5.65 -7.16
CA PHE A 112 -0.59 6.20 -6.00
C PHE A 112 0.21 7.39 -5.43
N PRO A 113 -0.13 8.63 -5.84
CA PRO A 113 0.56 9.84 -5.39
C PRO A 113 0.57 9.95 -3.86
N ARG A 114 1.70 10.35 -3.31
CA ARG A 114 1.92 10.38 -1.85
C ARG A 114 0.94 11.33 -1.14
N GLU A 115 0.66 12.48 -1.73
CA GLU A 115 -0.31 13.45 -1.19
C GLU A 115 -1.70 12.83 -1.06
N ARG A 116 -2.09 11.98 -2.03
CA ARG A 116 -3.39 11.30 -2.03
C ARG A 116 -3.49 10.23 -0.94
N LEU A 117 -2.38 9.54 -0.63
CA LEU A 117 -2.30 8.63 0.52
C LEU A 117 -2.37 9.41 1.83
N ASP A 118 -1.67 10.54 1.90
CA ASP A 118 -1.59 11.37 3.10
C ASP A 118 -2.95 12.00 3.47
N GLU A 119 -3.84 12.23 2.50
CA GLU A 119 -5.22 12.64 2.79
C GLU A 119 -5.98 11.60 3.63
N ASP A 120 -5.89 10.33 3.27
CA ASP A 120 -6.53 9.26 4.05
C ASP A 120 -5.86 9.15 5.43
N ILE A 121 -4.53 9.21 5.50
CA ILE A 121 -3.77 9.12 6.76
C ILE A 121 -4.12 10.28 7.70
N ARG A 122 -4.13 11.52 7.21
CA ARG A 122 -4.53 12.69 8.02
C ARG A 122 -5.93 12.56 8.55
N ALA A 123 -6.87 12.10 7.73
CA ALA A 123 -8.24 11.86 8.15
C ALA A 123 -8.35 10.80 9.25
N ILE A 124 -7.53 9.73 9.17
CA ILE A 124 -7.49 8.67 10.19
C ILE A 124 -6.90 9.19 11.49
N VAL A 125 -5.74 9.85 11.43
CA VAL A 125 -5.05 10.35 12.64
C VAL A 125 -5.86 11.43 13.34
N SER A 126 -6.68 12.21 12.60
CA SER A 126 -7.57 13.24 13.18
C SER A 126 -8.90 12.69 13.69
N ALA A 127 -9.17 11.39 13.63
CA ALA A 127 -10.48 10.81 13.97
C ALA A 127 -10.79 10.77 15.48
N GLY A 128 -9.80 11.00 16.33
CA GLY A 128 -9.95 10.97 17.79
C GLY A 128 -8.60 11.09 18.49
N ASN A 129 -8.47 10.42 19.64
CA ASN A 129 -7.21 10.45 20.40
C ASN A 129 -6.21 9.46 19.84
N VAL A 130 -5.55 9.80 18.73
CA VAL A 130 -4.50 9.01 18.05
C VAL A 130 -3.17 9.74 18.19
N THR A 131 -2.19 9.08 18.82
CA THR A 131 -0.81 9.54 18.88
C THR A 131 0.06 8.66 17.99
N VAL A 132 0.91 9.28 17.18
CA VAL A 132 1.80 8.58 16.26
C VAL A 132 3.25 8.72 16.71
N HIS A 133 3.97 7.60 16.76
CA HIS A 133 5.39 7.51 17.04
C HIS A 133 6.08 6.88 15.82
N THR A 134 6.73 7.68 15.01
CA THR A 134 7.56 7.22 13.89
C THR A 134 8.99 6.92 14.34
N GLU A 135 9.75 6.21 13.51
CA GLU A 135 11.13 5.77 13.82
C GLU A 135 11.20 4.95 15.12
N CYS A 136 10.09 4.30 15.45
CA CYS A 136 9.88 3.52 16.66
C CYS A 136 9.80 2.03 16.33
N ARG A 137 10.94 1.35 16.31
CA ARG A 137 11.01 -0.09 16.08
C ARG A 137 10.77 -0.84 17.37
N ILE A 138 9.78 -1.73 17.38
CA ILE A 138 9.43 -2.57 18.52
C ILE A 138 10.07 -3.96 18.34
N ASP A 139 10.92 -4.32 19.29
CA ASP A 139 11.53 -5.65 19.43
C ASP A 139 10.77 -6.52 20.46
N ALA A 140 11.31 -7.68 20.78
CA ALA A 140 10.71 -8.60 21.74
C ALA A 140 10.58 -8.01 23.16
N GLU A 141 11.52 -7.18 23.58
CA GLU A 141 11.45 -6.50 24.88
C GLU A 141 10.44 -5.36 24.85
N GLY A 142 10.41 -4.58 23.77
CA GLY A 142 9.40 -3.57 23.52
C GLY A 142 7.99 -4.17 23.56
N MET A 143 7.78 -5.34 22.94
CA MET A 143 6.48 -6.03 23.00
C MET A 143 6.07 -6.41 24.42
N ARG A 144 6.99 -6.85 25.27
CA ARG A 144 6.70 -7.14 26.69
C ARG A 144 6.24 -5.89 27.41
N ARG A 145 7.00 -4.79 27.28
CA ARG A 145 6.64 -3.50 27.90
C ARG A 145 5.27 -3.01 27.44
N LEU A 146 4.98 -3.07 26.14
CA LEU A 146 3.65 -2.69 25.63
C LEU A 146 2.53 -3.53 26.23
N SER A 147 2.75 -4.84 26.44
CA SER A 147 1.76 -5.72 27.07
C SER A 147 1.49 -5.40 28.55
N GLU A 148 2.42 -4.73 29.23
CA GLU A 148 2.28 -4.29 30.62
C GLU A 148 1.66 -2.89 30.73
N GLU A 149 1.96 -2.00 29.76
CA GLU A 149 1.59 -0.58 29.81
C GLU A 149 0.25 -0.27 29.14
N TYR A 150 -0.22 -1.14 28.22
CA TYR A 150 -1.45 -0.93 27.43
C TYR A 150 -2.49 -1.99 27.75
N ASP A 151 -3.77 -1.60 27.65
CA ASP A 151 -4.89 -2.54 27.83
C ASP A 151 -5.00 -3.58 26.70
N ALA A 152 -4.52 -3.22 25.50
CA ALA A 152 -4.40 -4.14 24.37
C ALA A 152 -3.27 -3.73 23.41
N VAL A 153 -2.69 -4.72 22.75
CA VAL A 153 -1.66 -4.53 21.71
C VAL A 153 -2.14 -5.16 20.42
N TYR A 154 -2.18 -4.37 19.35
CA TYR A 154 -2.52 -4.84 18.00
C TYR A 154 -1.26 -4.92 17.14
N VAL A 155 -0.93 -6.12 16.65
CA VAL A 155 0.26 -6.37 15.83
C VAL A 155 -0.08 -6.27 14.35
N ALA A 156 0.46 -5.25 13.67
CA ALA A 156 0.17 -4.93 12.27
C ALA A 156 1.46 -4.72 11.44
N ILE A 157 2.50 -5.53 11.71
CA ILE A 157 3.85 -5.38 11.16
C ILE A 157 3.97 -5.69 9.66
N GLY A 158 2.94 -6.29 9.04
CA GLY A 158 2.90 -6.63 7.63
C GLY A 158 3.89 -7.73 7.23
N ALA A 159 4.20 -7.81 5.93
CA ALA A 159 5.15 -8.75 5.33
C ALA A 159 6.26 -7.95 4.63
N GLN A 160 7.36 -7.70 5.34
CA GLN A 160 8.46 -6.85 4.89
C GLN A 160 9.54 -7.62 4.13
N GLY A 161 9.54 -8.96 4.16
CA GLY A 161 10.54 -9.81 3.49
C GLY A 161 10.15 -10.14 2.05
N GLY A 162 11.07 -9.92 1.12
CA GLY A 162 10.93 -10.40 -0.26
C GLY A 162 11.16 -11.91 -0.36
N LYS A 163 10.57 -12.55 -1.36
CA LYS A 163 10.91 -13.93 -1.71
C LYS A 163 12.20 -13.94 -2.51
N THR A 164 13.15 -14.79 -2.14
CA THR A 164 14.36 -15.04 -2.91
C THR A 164 14.15 -16.16 -3.90
N LEU A 165 14.76 -16.03 -5.07
CA LEU A 165 14.82 -17.13 -6.04
C LEU A 165 15.88 -18.15 -5.59
N LYS A 166 15.55 -19.44 -5.71
CA LYS A 166 16.50 -20.53 -5.47
C LYS A 166 17.15 -20.92 -6.80
N LEU A 167 18.07 -20.09 -7.27
CA LEU A 167 18.80 -20.25 -8.53
C LEU A 167 20.27 -19.98 -8.28
N ASP A 168 21.14 -20.63 -9.04
CA ASP A 168 22.56 -20.30 -9.05
C ASP A 168 22.75 -18.85 -9.49
N GLY A 169 23.54 -18.08 -8.76
CA GLY A 169 23.74 -16.66 -8.99
C GLY A 169 22.67 -15.72 -8.42
N ALA A 170 21.71 -16.23 -7.63
CA ALA A 170 20.70 -15.37 -6.96
C ALA A 170 21.31 -14.42 -5.93
N ASP A 171 22.56 -14.61 -5.55
CA ASP A 171 23.36 -13.78 -4.66
C ASP A 171 24.38 -12.90 -5.41
N ALA A 172 24.35 -12.90 -6.74
CA ALA A 172 25.24 -12.09 -7.56
C ALA A 172 24.96 -10.58 -7.39
N GLU A 173 26.00 -9.78 -7.61
CA GLU A 173 25.87 -8.32 -7.62
C GLU A 173 24.81 -7.86 -8.64
N GLY A 174 23.92 -6.97 -8.21
CA GLY A 174 22.81 -6.46 -9.02
C GLY A 174 21.52 -7.26 -8.89
N VAL A 175 21.52 -8.42 -8.21
CA VAL A 175 20.31 -9.17 -7.89
C VAL A 175 19.69 -8.60 -6.61
N MET A 176 18.42 -8.21 -6.67
CA MET A 176 17.69 -7.65 -5.53
C MET A 176 16.25 -8.13 -5.50
N SER A 177 15.64 -8.14 -4.33
CA SER A 177 14.21 -8.41 -4.24
C SER A 177 13.39 -7.21 -4.69
N ALA A 178 12.21 -7.48 -5.25
CA ALA A 178 11.26 -6.43 -5.62
C ALA A 178 10.86 -5.56 -4.41
N VAL A 179 10.74 -6.16 -3.23
CA VAL A 179 10.40 -5.44 -1.99
C VAL A 179 11.51 -4.47 -1.61
N ASP A 180 12.78 -4.87 -1.72
CA ASP A 180 13.91 -3.99 -1.40
C ASP A 180 14.01 -2.83 -2.38
N LEU A 181 13.82 -3.08 -3.69
CA LEU A 181 13.79 -2.04 -4.71
C LEU A 181 12.68 -1.02 -4.43
N LEU A 182 11.44 -1.49 -4.28
CA LEU A 182 10.30 -0.60 -4.09
C LEU A 182 10.34 0.12 -2.73
N THR A 183 10.89 -0.52 -1.70
CA THR A 183 11.09 0.12 -0.39
C THR A 183 12.06 1.29 -0.47
N LYS A 184 13.21 1.13 -1.14
CA LYS A 184 14.15 2.24 -1.36
C LYS A 184 13.48 3.42 -2.06
N ILE A 185 12.70 3.13 -3.10
CA ILE A 185 11.93 4.15 -3.83
C ILE A 185 10.89 4.81 -2.93
N GLY A 186 10.26 4.04 -2.03
CA GLY A 186 9.34 4.56 -1.02
C GLY A 186 10.01 5.47 0.02
N ASP A 187 11.32 5.29 0.24
CA ASP A 187 12.18 6.15 1.06
C ASP A 187 12.82 7.31 0.26
N ASP A 188 12.40 7.53 -1.01
CA ASP A 188 12.94 8.50 -1.96
C ASP A 188 14.40 8.22 -2.38
N GLU A 189 14.87 6.98 -2.20
CA GLU A 189 16.19 6.49 -2.62
C GLU A 189 16.07 5.80 -4.00
N TYR A 190 16.12 6.59 -5.08
CA TYR A 190 16.00 6.06 -6.43
C TYR A 190 17.32 5.45 -6.92
N PRO A 191 17.33 4.17 -7.36
CA PRO A 191 18.51 3.61 -8.00
C PRO A 191 18.74 4.26 -9.36
N ASP A 192 20.00 4.35 -9.78
CA ASP A 192 20.38 4.72 -11.15
C ASP A 192 20.60 3.45 -11.98
N PHE A 193 19.71 3.23 -12.96
CA PHE A 193 19.81 2.14 -13.92
C PHE A 193 20.24 2.60 -15.31
N THR A 194 20.77 3.82 -15.41
CA THR A 194 21.24 4.37 -16.70
C THR A 194 22.19 3.41 -17.39
N GLY A 195 21.86 3.03 -18.64
CA GLY A 195 22.62 2.12 -19.48
C GLY A 195 22.59 0.64 -19.08
N LYS A 196 21.82 0.27 -18.05
CA LYS A 196 21.70 -1.11 -17.60
C LYS A 196 20.54 -1.84 -18.30
N ASN A 197 20.71 -3.14 -18.52
CA ASN A 197 19.65 -4.03 -18.94
C ASN A 197 19.07 -4.68 -17.69
N VAL A 198 17.78 -4.50 -17.46
CA VAL A 198 17.09 -4.99 -16.26
C VAL A 198 16.17 -6.14 -16.61
N VAL A 199 16.29 -7.24 -15.88
CA VAL A 199 15.38 -8.38 -15.98
C VAL A 199 14.56 -8.48 -14.70
N VAL A 200 13.24 -8.45 -14.83
CA VAL A 200 12.30 -8.62 -13.73
C VAL A 200 11.66 -10.00 -13.80
N VAL A 201 11.86 -10.82 -12.79
CA VAL A 201 11.32 -12.19 -12.76
C VAL A 201 9.98 -12.20 -12.01
N GLY A 202 8.90 -12.46 -12.76
CA GLY A 202 7.55 -12.57 -12.19
C GLY A 202 6.46 -11.97 -13.08
N GLY A 203 5.20 -12.34 -12.84
CA GLY A 203 4.04 -11.91 -13.65
C GLY A 203 2.91 -11.31 -12.81
N GLY A 204 3.19 -10.79 -11.61
CA GLY A 204 2.23 -10.09 -10.75
C GLY A 204 2.34 -8.57 -10.82
N ASN A 205 1.42 -7.85 -10.17
CA ASN A 205 1.43 -6.38 -10.12
C ASN A 205 2.77 -5.81 -9.62
N VAL A 206 3.40 -6.48 -8.65
CA VAL A 206 4.72 -6.07 -8.12
C VAL A 206 5.80 -6.13 -9.21
N ALA A 207 5.77 -7.14 -10.10
CA ALA A 207 6.71 -7.22 -11.22
C ALA A 207 6.48 -6.07 -12.22
N MET A 208 5.23 -5.73 -12.51
CA MET A 208 4.90 -4.58 -13.36
C MET A 208 5.40 -3.27 -12.73
N ASP A 209 5.22 -3.10 -11.42
CA ASP A 209 5.71 -1.94 -10.68
C ASP A 209 7.24 -1.84 -10.75
N CYS A 210 7.97 -2.94 -10.55
CA CYS A 210 9.43 -2.97 -10.67
C CYS A 210 9.88 -2.65 -12.09
N ALA A 211 9.26 -3.25 -13.11
CA ALA A 211 9.62 -3.04 -14.50
C ALA A 211 9.43 -1.57 -14.92
N ARG A 212 8.25 -1.02 -14.67
CA ARG A 212 7.92 0.38 -14.97
C ARG A 212 8.79 1.37 -14.18
N THR A 213 9.14 1.03 -12.96
CA THR A 213 10.08 1.82 -12.15
C THR A 213 11.49 1.76 -12.73
N SER A 214 11.93 0.60 -13.21
CA SER A 214 13.26 0.45 -13.84
C SER A 214 13.38 1.29 -15.11
N VAL A 215 12.33 1.38 -15.93
CA VAL A 215 12.27 2.31 -17.07
C VAL A 215 12.48 3.75 -16.61
N ARG A 216 11.79 4.17 -15.54
CA ARG A 216 11.91 5.53 -14.97
C ARG A 216 13.26 5.81 -14.33
N ALA A 217 13.95 4.76 -13.87
CA ALA A 217 15.30 4.83 -13.34
C ALA A 217 16.38 4.84 -14.44
N GLY A 218 16.00 4.93 -15.72
CA GLY A 218 16.92 5.12 -16.85
C GLY A 218 17.48 3.84 -17.46
N ALA A 219 16.88 2.66 -17.19
CA ALA A 219 17.33 1.40 -17.80
C ALA A 219 17.34 1.46 -19.34
N ALA A 220 18.39 0.91 -19.94
CA ALA A 220 18.52 0.85 -21.41
C ALA A 220 17.51 -0.14 -22.02
N SER A 221 17.23 -1.23 -21.31
CA SER A 221 16.15 -2.16 -21.64
C SER A 221 15.56 -2.76 -20.36
N VAL A 222 14.28 -3.12 -20.40
CA VAL A 222 13.60 -3.80 -19.29
C VAL A 222 12.82 -4.97 -19.87
N THR A 223 13.10 -6.18 -19.38
CA THR A 223 12.43 -7.41 -19.79
C THR A 223 11.77 -8.06 -18.56
N VAL A 224 10.49 -8.38 -18.66
CA VAL A 224 9.79 -9.20 -17.67
C VAL A 224 9.85 -10.65 -18.10
N ALA A 225 10.54 -11.48 -17.32
CA ALA A 225 10.63 -12.91 -17.54
C ALA A 225 9.57 -13.64 -16.70
N TYR A 226 8.65 -14.35 -17.36
CA TYR A 226 7.59 -15.08 -16.71
C TYR A 226 7.50 -16.53 -17.21
N ARG A 227 7.49 -17.49 -16.30
CA ARG A 227 7.54 -18.94 -16.62
C ARG A 227 6.30 -19.52 -17.32
N ARG A 228 5.24 -18.72 -17.49
CA ARG A 228 4.00 -19.10 -18.16
C ARG A 228 3.71 -18.10 -19.29
N ARG A 229 2.59 -18.27 -19.97
CA ARG A 229 2.17 -17.37 -21.04
C ARG A 229 1.72 -16.00 -20.48
N LEU A 230 1.67 -15.00 -21.34
CA LEU A 230 1.24 -13.63 -21.01
C LEU A 230 -0.17 -13.61 -20.40
N GLU A 231 -1.09 -14.40 -20.93
CA GLU A 231 -2.46 -14.51 -20.43
C GLU A 231 -2.58 -15.19 -19.06
N ASP A 232 -1.55 -15.91 -18.62
CA ASP A 232 -1.49 -16.55 -17.30
C ASP A 232 -0.89 -15.62 -16.23
N MET A 233 -0.48 -14.40 -16.59
CA MET A 233 0.02 -13.42 -15.63
C MET A 233 -1.09 -13.01 -14.66
N THR A 234 -0.73 -12.89 -13.38
CA THR A 234 -1.66 -12.52 -12.32
C THR A 234 -1.78 -11.00 -12.12
N ALA A 235 -0.97 -10.22 -12.82
CA ALA A 235 -1.08 -8.77 -12.84
C ALA A 235 -2.39 -8.32 -13.51
N LEU A 236 -2.92 -7.18 -13.11
CA LEU A 236 -4.05 -6.57 -13.79
C LEU A 236 -3.70 -6.30 -15.26
N ARG A 237 -4.61 -6.62 -16.16
CA ARG A 237 -4.40 -6.43 -17.60
C ARG A 237 -3.96 -5.02 -17.96
N ALA A 238 -4.57 -4.02 -17.34
CA ALA A 238 -4.19 -2.61 -17.53
C ALA A 238 -2.75 -2.30 -17.09
N GLU A 239 -2.21 -2.99 -16.07
CA GLU A 239 -0.83 -2.79 -15.64
C GLU A 239 0.16 -3.45 -16.61
N ILE A 240 -0.18 -4.62 -17.16
CA ILE A 240 0.62 -5.28 -18.21
C ILE A 240 0.67 -4.39 -19.46
N GLU A 241 -0.48 -3.91 -19.91
CA GLU A 241 -0.59 -3.03 -21.09
C GLU A 241 0.19 -1.71 -20.88
N SER A 242 0.09 -1.12 -19.69
CA SER A 242 0.86 0.08 -19.37
C SER A 242 2.38 -0.18 -19.37
N ALA A 243 2.84 -1.33 -18.86
CA ALA A 243 4.25 -1.70 -18.90
C ALA A 243 4.74 -1.85 -20.35
N MET A 244 3.98 -2.54 -21.20
CA MET A 244 4.31 -2.71 -22.62
C MET A 244 4.34 -1.37 -23.37
N GLN A 245 3.39 -0.46 -23.08
CA GLN A 245 3.36 0.89 -23.67
C GLN A 245 4.57 1.74 -23.25
N GLU A 246 5.14 1.47 -22.09
CA GLU A 246 6.37 2.12 -21.59
C GLU A 246 7.65 1.44 -22.13
N GLY A 247 7.55 0.48 -23.04
CA GLY A 247 8.67 -0.18 -23.69
C GLY A 247 9.22 -1.39 -22.93
N VAL A 248 8.49 -1.94 -21.96
CA VAL A 248 8.86 -3.18 -21.29
C VAL A 248 8.57 -4.38 -22.18
N GLU A 249 9.57 -5.24 -22.38
CA GLU A 249 9.44 -6.48 -23.12
C GLU A 249 8.89 -7.60 -22.22
N MET A 250 8.00 -8.45 -22.75
CA MET A 250 7.45 -9.61 -22.06
C MET A 250 8.01 -10.90 -22.65
N MET A 251 8.65 -11.73 -21.81
CA MET A 251 9.28 -13.00 -22.20
C MET A 251 8.63 -14.17 -21.44
#